data_ddbd89a9c7cc1f33b1cfcafc4cfef3ac
#
_entry.id   ddbd89a9c7cc1f33b1cfcafc4cfef3ac
#
_cell.length_a   1.000
_cell.length_b   1.000
_cell.length_c   1.000
_cell.angle_alpha   90.00
_cell.angle_beta   90.00
_cell.angle_gamma   90.00
#
_symmetry.space_group_name_H-M   'P 1'
#
loop_
_entity.id
_entity.type
_entity.pdbx_description
1 polymer ?
#
loop_
_entity_poly.entity_id
_entity_poly.type
_entity_poly.pdbx_seq_one_letter_code
_entity_poly.pdbx_strand_id
1 'polypeptide(L)'
;GIFRQDLYYRLNVFPLYSPPLRERRADIMLLADHFLELYAARMSKIINRISSDAIDLLVSYYWPGNVRELENCIERAVIICSEDTLRACHLPPSLQKIGGVSQKGTLEERTDAFERSIIIDSLKTTKGNISRTADELGTTKRIIGYKMSRLNIDYRDYREG
;
A
#
# COMPACT_ATOMS: atom_id res chain seq x y z
N GLY A 1 -2.00 -26.67 17.43
CA GLY A 1 -1.34 -27.97 17.39
C GLY A 1 0.13 -27.81 17.74
N ILE A 2 0.63 -28.67 18.61
CA ILE A 2 2.04 -28.65 19.04
C ILE A 2 2.83 -29.49 18.02
N PHE A 3 3.83 -28.86 17.41
CA PHE A 3 4.73 -29.57 16.50
C PHE A 3 5.53 -30.60 17.30
N ARG A 4 5.60 -31.85 16.86
CA ARG A 4 6.29 -32.92 17.59
C ARG A 4 7.80 -32.61 17.67
N GLN A 5 8.35 -32.72 18.88
CA GLN A 5 9.72 -32.34 19.18
C GLN A 5 10.76 -33.22 18.45
N ASP A 6 10.48 -34.52 18.31
CA ASP A 6 11.31 -35.47 17.56
C ASP A 6 11.40 -35.11 16.06
N LEU A 7 10.29 -34.69 15.47
CA LEU A 7 10.23 -34.22 14.07
C LEU A 7 10.99 -32.89 13.91
N TYR A 8 10.84 -31.97 14.88
CA TYR A 8 11.58 -30.72 14.87
C TYR A 8 13.09 -30.93 14.80
N TYR A 9 13.66 -31.78 15.66
CA TYR A 9 15.10 -32.04 15.66
C TYR A 9 15.58 -32.78 14.40
N ARG A 10 14.74 -33.61 13.78
CA ARG A 10 15.08 -34.24 12.49
C ARG A 10 15.12 -33.26 11.32
N LEU A 11 14.26 -32.25 11.32
CA LEU A 11 14.19 -31.23 10.26
C LEU A 11 15.19 -30.09 10.47
N ASN A 12 15.44 -29.71 11.72
CA ASN A 12 16.30 -28.59 12.08
C ASN A 12 17.79 -28.97 12.21
N VAL A 13 18.31 -29.65 11.17
CA VAL A 13 19.73 -30.10 11.15
C VAL A 13 20.67 -28.91 10.89
N PHE A 14 20.28 -27.98 10.01
CA PHE A 14 21.03 -26.78 9.67
C PHE A 14 20.11 -25.61 9.42
N PRO A 15 19.83 -24.78 10.45
CA PRO A 15 18.95 -23.64 10.29
C PRO A 15 19.61 -22.53 9.47
N LEU A 16 18.98 -22.16 8.37
CA LEU A 16 19.33 -20.98 7.58
C LEU A 16 18.38 -19.84 7.91
N TYR A 17 18.90 -18.75 8.42
CA TYR A 17 18.13 -17.55 8.66
C TYR A 17 18.05 -16.71 7.38
N SER A 18 16.83 -16.56 6.83
CA SER A 18 16.57 -15.63 5.73
C SER A 18 15.80 -14.42 6.26
N PRO A 19 16.40 -13.22 6.28
CA PRO A 19 15.70 -12.03 6.77
C PRO A 19 14.48 -11.71 5.92
N PRO A 20 13.42 -11.14 6.50
CA PRO A 20 12.25 -10.72 5.75
C PRO A 20 12.58 -9.54 4.80
N LEU A 21 11.78 -9.39 3.75
CA LEU A 21 12.05 -8.42 2.68
C LEU A 21 12.14 -6.96 3.19
N ARG A 22 11.40 -6.61 4.23
CA ARG A 22 11.46 -5.30 4.91
C ARG A 22 12.84 -4.96 5.51
N GLU A 23 13.66 -5.96 5.81
CA GLU A 23 15.01 -5.80 6.36
C GLU A 23 16.09 -5.73 5.26
N ARG A 24 15.70 -6.09 4.00
CA ARG A 24 16.58 -6.04 2.82
C ARG A 24 15.93 -5.25 1.69
N ARG A 25 15.61 -3.99 1.97
CA ARG A 25 14.88 -3.10 1.03
C ARG A 25 15.59 -2.89 -0.30
N ALA A 26 16.92 -2.97 -0.33
CA ALA A 26 17.69 -2.89 -1.56
C ALA A 26 17.35 -4.01 -2.56
N ASP A 27 16.94 -5.19 -2.06
CA ASP A 27 16.58 -6.31 -2.91
C ASP A 27 15.20 -6.16 -3.55
N ILE A 28 14.34 -5.27 -3.03
CA ILE A 28 12.96 -5.09 -3.53
C ILE A 28 12.98 -4.71 -5.01
N MET A 29 13.85 -3.78 -5.39
CA MET A 29 13.93 -3.34 -6.79
C MET A 29 14.48 -4.41 -7.71
N LEU A 30 15.54 -5.10 -7.28
CA LEU A 30 16.11 -6.20 -8.06
C LEU A 30 15.09 -7.31 -8.31
N LEU A 31 14.31 -7.65 -7.28
CA LEU A 31 13.25 -8.66 -7.40
C LEU A 31 12.08 -8.15 -8.25
N ALA A 32 11.69 -6.89 -8.10
CA ALA A 32 10.60 -6.30 -8.89
C ALA A 32 10.94 -6.26 -10.38
N ASP A 33 12.16 -5.85 -10.75
CA ASP A 33 12.63 -5.84 -12.13
C ASP A 33 12.69 -7.26 -12.69
N HIS A 34 13.23 -8.22 -11.93
CA HIS A 34 13.26 -9.62 -12.32
C HIS A 34 11.86 -10.18 -12.60
N PHE A 35 10.90 -9.94 -11.69
CA PHE A 35 9.53 -10.40 -11.89
C PHE A 35 8.82 -9.68 -13.04
N LEU A 36 9.11 -8.38 -13.23
CA LEU A 36 8.60 -7.64 -14.37
C LEU A 36 9.03 -8.28 -15.70
N GLU A 37 10.32 -8.53 -15.87
CA GLU A 37 10.87 -9.18 -17.07
C GLU A 37 10.27 -10.58 -17.29
N LEU A 38 10.21 -11.38 -16.21
CA LEU A 38 9.67 -12.75 -16.26
C LEU A 38 8.21 -12.77 -16.72
N TYR A 39 7.36 -11.94 -16.15
CA TYR A 39 5.92 -11.94 -16.44
C TYR A 39 5.59 -11.18 -17.72
N ALA A 40 6.33 -10.13 -18.08
CA ALA A 40 6.20 -9.45 -19.35
C ALA A 40 6.52 -10.41 -20.51
N ALA A 41 7.60 -11.19 -20.39
CA ALA A 41 7.95 -12.22 -21.38
C ALA A 41 6.87 -13.32 -21.48
N ARG A 42 6.37 -13.83 -20.36
CA ARG A 42 5.30 -14.86 -20.34
C ARG A 42 4.00 -14.39 -20.99
N MET A 43 3.68 -13.11 -20.87
CA MET A 43 2.44 -12.52 -21.40
C MET A 43 2.62 -11.85 -22.76
N SER A 44 3.82 -11.95 -23.36
CA SER A 44 4.19 -11.30 -24.63
C SER A 44 3.91 -9.80 -24.62
N LYS A 45 4.14 -9.14 -23.47
CA LYS A 45 4.01 -7.70 -23.28
C LYS A 45 5.38 -7.02 -23.33
N ILE A 46 5.41 -5.80 -23.84
CA ILE A 46 6.63 -4.97 -23.90
C ILE A 46 6.49 -3.93 -22.78
N ILE A 47 6.96 -4.28 -21.58
CA ILE A 47 6.99 -3.38 -20.42
C ILE A 47 8.46 -3.24 -20.02
N ASN A 48 9.03 -2.05 -20.24
CA ASN A 48 10.48 -1.84 -20.18
C ASN A 48 10.96 -1.29 -18.84
N ARG A 49 10.06 -0.73 -18.02
CA ARG A 49 10.45 -0.03 -16.80
C ARG A 49 9.30 0.09 -15.79
N ILE A 50 9.69 0.36 -14.55
CA ILE A 50 8.80 0.75 -13.46
C ILE A 50 8.94 2.25 -13.25
N SER A 51 7.85 3.00 -13.13
CA SER A 51 7.86 4.44 -12.88
C SER A 51 8.32 4.78 -11.47
N SER A 52 8.85 5.98 -11.26
CA SER A 52 9.39 6.42 -9.96
C SER A 52 8.35 6.36 -8.84
N ASP A 53 7.10 6.76 -9.12
CA ASP A 53 5.99 6.70 -8.20
C ASP A 53 5.63 5.25 -7.79
N ALA A 54 5.72 4.30 -8.72
CA ALA A 54 5.53 2.89 -8.44
C ALA A 54 6.70 2.31 -7.61
N ILE A 55 7.93 2.71 -7.92
CA ILE A 55 9.13 2.34 -7.14
C ILE A 55 8.99 2.78 -5.69
N ASP A 56 8.59 4.04 -5.46
CA ASP A 56 8.42 4.59 -4.10
C ASP A 56 7.39 3.78 -3.30
N LEU A 57 6.29 3.37 -3.92
CA LEU A 57 5.28 2.51 -3.30
C LEU A 57 5.83 1.12 -2.97
N LEU A 58 6.53 0.48 -3.91
CA LEU A 58 7.11 -0.86 -3.72
C LEU A 58 8.14 -0.87 -2.58
N VAL A 59 9.02 0.13 -2.51
CA VAL A 59 10.07 0.23 -1.48
C VAL A 59 9.51 0.61 -0.11
N SER A 60 8.43 1.40 -0.07
CA SER A 60 7.81 1.86 1.18
C SER A 60 6.90 0.81 1.84
N TYR A 61 6.43 -0.18 1.09
CA TYR A 61 5.52 -1.19 1.60
C TYR A 61 6.22 -2.20 2.52
N TYR A 62 5.49 -2.73 3.51
CA TYR A 62 6.06 -3.59 4.57
C TYR A 62 6.27 -5.04 4.16
N TRP A 63 5.60 -5.51 3.11
CA TRP A 63 5.69 -6.87 2.55
C TRP A 63 5.50 -7.99 3.59
N PRO A 64 4.35 -8.10 4.26
CA PRO A 64 4.09 -9.16 5.23
C PRO A 64 4.21 -10.57 4.61
N GLY A 65 3.84 -10.76 3.34
CA GLY A 65 3.99 -11.99 2.57
C GLY A 65 5.35 -12.13 1.89
N ASN A 66 6.33 -11.24 2.22
CA ASN A 66 7.69 -11.26 1.70
C ASN A 66 7.76 -11.31 0.15
N VAL A 67 8.67 -12.14 -0.39
CA VAL A 67 8.92 -12.25 -1.83
C VAL A 67 7.71 -12.75 -2.61
N ARG A 68 6.92 -13.67 -2.04
CA ARG A 68 5.71 -14.18 -2.70
C ARG A 68 4.64 -13.10 -2.91
N GLU A 69 4.49 -12.22 -1.95
CA GLU A 69 3.55 -11.10 -2.07
C GLU A 69 4.02 -10.10 -3.13
N LEU A 70 5.31 -9.79 -3.16
CA LEU A 70 5.92 -8.93 -4.18
C LEU A 70 5.74 -9.54 -5.57
N GLU A 71 6.05 -10.82 -5.75
CA GLU A 71 5.88 -11.56 -6.99
C GLU A 71 4.43 -11.47 -7.50
N ASN A 72 3.44 -11.83 -6.67
CA ASN A 72 2.03 -11.75 -7.03
C ASN A 72 1.58 -10.31 -7.36
N CYS A 73 2.14 -9.33 -6.65
CA CYS A 73 1.87 -7.92 -6.89
C CYS A 73 2.34 -7.50 -8.30
N ILE A 74 3.56 -7.84 -8.67
CA ILE A 74 4.12 -7.51 -9.99
C ILE A 74 3.42 -8.29 -11.10
N GLU A 75 3.15 -9.59 -10.92
CA GLU A 75 2.38 -10.39 -11.87
C GLU A 75 1.03 -9.74 -12.19
N ARG A 76 0.27 -9.36 -11.16
CA ARG A 76 -1.02 -8.69 -11.31
C ARG A 76 -0.88 -7.34 -12.01
N ALA A 77 0.15 -6.55 -11.67
CA ALA A 77 0.40 -5.27 -12.29
C ALA A 77 0.73 -5.41 -13.79
N VAL A 78 1.50 -6.43 -14.16
CA VAL A 78 1.79 -6.76 -15.58
C VAL A 78 0.53 -7.16 -16.33
N ILE A 79 -0.39 -7.93 -15.72
CA ILE A 79 -1.67 -8.30 -16.35
C ILE A 79 -2.48 -7.05 -16.73
N ILE A 80 -2.57 -6.09 -15.81
CA ILE A 80 -3.39 -4.87 -15.96
C ILE A 80 -2.71 -3.84 -16.87
N CYS A 81 -1.37 -3.78 -16.85
CA CYS A 81 -0.59 -2.83 -17.62
C CYS A 81 -0.74 -3.06 -19.12
N SER A 82 -1.20 -2.03 -19.85
CA SER A 82 -1.29 -2.02 -21.33
C SER A 82 -0.27 -1.07 -21.98
N GLU A 83 0.58 -0.44 -21.16
CA GLU A 83 1.61 0.51 -21.58
C GLU A 83 3.00 -0.12 -21.50
N ASP A 84 4.02 0.61 -21.96
CA ASP A 84 5.44 0.22 -21.87
C ASP A 84 6.06 0.46 -20.49
N THR A 85 5.31 1.08 -19.59
CA THR A 85 5.76 1.50 -18.24
C THR A 85 4.76 1.06 -17.19
N LEU A 86 5.22 0.31 -16.18
CA LEU A 86 4.43 -0.06 -15.02
C LEU A 86 4.35 1.12 -14.06
N ARG A 87 3.13 1.65 -13.84
CA ARG A 87 2.87 2.84 -13.00
C ARG A 87 2.18 2.47 -11.68
N ALA A 88 2.15 3.41 -10.74
CA ALA A 88 1.47 3.27 -9.46
C ALA A 88 0.00 2.82 -9.58
N CYS A 89 -0.73 3.28 -10.61
CA CYS A 89 -2.12 2.90 -10.85
C CYS A 89 -2.32 1.41 -11.18
N HIS A 90 -1.28 0.72 -11.65
CA HIS A 90 -1.32 -0.72 -11.92
C HIS A 90 -1.08 -1.56 -10.66
N LEU A 91 -0.53 -0.95 -9.60
CA LEU A 91 -0.30 -1.63 -8.31
C LEU A 91 -1.61 -1.77 -7.51
N PRO A 92 -1.72 -2.79 -6.65
CA PRO A 92 -2.89 -2.97 -5.80
C PRO A 92 -3.20 -1.75 -4.92
N PRO A 93 -4.49 -1.44 -4.65
CA PRO A 93 -4.88 -0.32 -3.79
C PRO A 93 -4.28 -0.36 -2.38
N SER A 94 -3.92 -1.56 -1.88
CA SER A 94 -3.24 -1.73 -0.59
C SER A 94 -1.89 -1.04 -0.54
N LEU A 95 -1.14 -1.00 -1.64
CA LEU A 95 0.12 -0.27 -1.74
C LEU A 95 -0.13 1.23 -1.89
N GLN A 96 -1.14 1.62 -2.69
CA GLN A 96 -1.46 3.02 -2.95
C GLN A 96 -1.92 3.77 -1.70
N LYS A 97 -2.64 3.10 -0.78
CA LYS A 97 -3.10 3.68 0.49
C LYS A 97 -1.96 4.02 1.45
N ILE A 98 -0.82 3.34 1.34
CA ILE A 98 0.35 3.58 2.21
C ILE A 98 1.21 4.73 1.67
N GLY A 99 1.21 4.98 0.37
CA GLY A 99 1.94 6.08 -0.27
C GLY A 99 1.43 7.48 0.09
N GLY A 100 0.22 7.58 0.67
CA GLY A 100 -0.36 8.85 1.14
C GLY A 100 0.00 9.22 2.58
N VAL A 101 0.55 8.29 3.37
CA VAL A 101 0.97 8.58 4.76
C VAL A 101 2.48 8.53 4.82
N SER A 102 3.11 9.68 4.77
CA SER A 102 4.56 9.83 5.00
C SER A 102 4.94 9.09 6.29
N GLN A 103 5.79 8.05 6.17
CA GLN A 103 6.32 7.34 7.36
C GLN A 103 7.34 8.20 8.14
N LYS A 104 7.69 9.38 7.64
CA LYS A 104 8.53 10.37 8.31
C LYS A 104 7.64 11.37 9.02
N GLY A 105 7.83 11.52 10.31
CA GLY A 105 7.08 12.45 11.14
C GLY A 105 6.82 11.91 12.54
N THR A 106 6.40 12.79 13.44
CA THR A 106 5.99 12.46 14.81
C THR A 106 4.73 11.58 14.80
N LEU A 107 4.43 10.92 15.91
CA LEU A 107 3.19 10.15 16.07
C LEU A 107 1.96 11.02 15.74
N GLU A 108 1.99 12.28 16.17
CA GLU A 108 0.91 13.23 15.94
C GLU A 108 0.72 13.53 14.45
N GLU A 109 1.78 13.87 13.72
CA GLU A 109 1.74 14.10 12.27
C GLU A 109 1.23 12.88 11.49
N ARG A 110 1.64 11.69 11.90
CA ARG A 110 1.19 10.44 11.26
C ARG A 110 -0.28 10.15 11.54
N THR A 111 -0.74 10.42 12.77
CA THR A 111 -2.14 10.27 13.14
C THR A 111 -3.01 11.27 12.40
N ASP A 112 -2.56 12.52 12.30
CA ASP A 112 -3.25 13.58 11.59
C ASP A 112 -3.34 13.30 10.08
N ALA A 113 -2.28 12.79 9.46
CA ALA A 113 -2.30 12.38 8.06
C ALA A 113 -3.27 11.22 7.81
N PHE A 114 -3.33 10.25 8.73
CA PHE A 114 -4.26 9.13 8.63
C PHE A 114 -5.71 9.57 8.84
N GLU A 115 -5.99 10.38 9.87
CA GLU A 115 -7.31 10.98 10.11
C GLU A 115 -7.77 11.81 8.90
N ARG A 116 -6.86 12.62 8.34
CA ARG A 116 -7.13 13.42 7.15
C ARG A 116 -7.56 12.56 5.96
N SER A 117 -6.85 11.46 5.69
CA SER A 117 -7.18 10.58 4.56
C SER A 117 -8.56 9.96 4.71
N ILE A 118 -8.91 9.45 5.90
CA ILE A 118 -10.21 8.84 6.17
C ILE A 118 -11.35 9.86 5.99
N ILE A 119 -11.19 11.08 6.52
CA ILE A 119 -12.21 12.13 6.41
C ILE A 119 -12.40 12.54 4.95
N ILE A 120 -11.34 12.71 4.18
CA ILE A 120 -11.40 13.07 2.76
C ILE A 120 -12.09 11.97 1.94
N ASP A 121 -11.73 10.71 2.15
CA ASP A 121 -12.33 9.60 1.42
C ASP A 121 -13.84 9.49 1.69
N SER A 122 -14.26 9.66 2.95
CA SER A 122 -15.68 9.69 3.30
C SER A 122 -16.40 10.94 2.78
N LEU A 123 -15.76 12.12 2.74
CA LEU A 123 -16.32 13.33 2.13
C LEU A 123 -16.54 13.16 0.62
N LYS A 124 -15.64 12.51 -0.10
CA LYS A 124 -15.82 12.18 -1.52
C LYS A 124 -17.02 11.27 -1.73
N THR A 125 -17.14 10.20 -0.92
CA THR A 125 -18.25 9.26 -0.99
C THR A 125 -19.60 9.94 -0.69
N THR A 126 -19.63 10.85 0.29
CA THR A 126 -20.83 11.55 0.73
C THR A 126 -21.11 12.87 0.00
N LYS A 127 -20.30 13.20 -1.03
CA LYS A 127 -20.41 14.43 -1.82
C LYS A 127 -20.38 15.69 -0.94
N GLY A 128 -19.45 15.75 0.00
CA GLY A 128 -19.29 16.89 0.92
C GLY A 128 -20.37 17.04 1.99
N ASN A 129 -21.19 16.01 2.24
CA ASN A 129 -22.22 16.06 3.27
C ASN A 129 -21.65 15.67 4.65
N ILE A 130 -21.34 16.67 5.48
CA ILE A 130 -20.72 16.49 6.79
C ILE A 130 -21.53 15.58 7.73
N SER A 131 -22.87 15.65 7.68
CA SER A 131 -23.71 14.81 8.56
C SER A 131 -23.60 13.34 8.18
N ARG A 132 -23.72 13.03 6.88
CA ARG A 132 -23.52 11.66 6.37
C ARG A 132 -22.08 11.14 6.60
N THR A 133 -21.09 12.00 6.44
CA THR A 133 -19.69 11.67 6.76
C THR A 133 -19.52 11.30 8.24
N ALA A 134 -20.17 12.03 9.14
CA ALA A 134 -20.14 11.72 10.56
C ALA A 134 -20.82 10.37 10.87
N ASP A 135 -21.96 10.10 10.26
CA ASP A 135 -22.69 8.83 10.43
C ASP A 135 -21.87 7.65 9.89
N GLU A 136 -21.27 7.78 8.70
CA GLU A 136 -20.42 6.76 8.08
C GLU A 136 -19.17 6.43 8.93
N LEU A 137 -18.58 7.46 9.55
CA LEU A 137 -17.40 7.31 10.42
C LEU A 137 -17.74 6.99 11.88
N GLY A 138 -19.02 6.75 12.21
CA GLY A 138 -19.46 6.39 13.56
C GLY A 138 -19.22 7.47 14.60
N THR A 139 -19.31 8.77 14.20
CA THR A 139 -18.99 9.91 15.05
C THR A 139 -20.06 11.02 14.92
N THR A 140 -19.85 12.17 15.55
CA THR A 140 -20.79 13.29 15.50
C THR A 140 -20.32 14.38 14.53
N LYS A 141 -21.26 15.09 13.93
CA LYS A 141 -21.00 16.26 13.06
C LYS A 141 -20.06 17.28 13.74
N ARG A 142 -20.19 17.48 15.06
CA ARG A 142 -19.35 18.40 15.83
C ARG A 142 -17.89 17.94 15.84
N ILE A 143 -17.65 16.64 16.06
CA ILE A 143 -16.28 16.06 16.09
C ILE A 143 -15.65 16.13 14.72
N ILE A 144 -16.40 15.78 13.65
CA ILE A 144 -15.90 15.90 12.27
C ILE A 144 -15.57 17.36 11.94
N GLY A 145 -16.44 18.32 12.28
CA GLY A 145 -16.18 19.74 12.05
C GLY A 145 -14.90 20.24 12.75
N TYR A 146 -14.69 19.83 14.00
CA TYR A 146 -13.47 20.15 14.73
C TYR A 146 -12.22 19.55 14.06
N LYS A 147 -12.26 18.26 13.69
CA LYS A 147 -11.15 17.58 13.01
C LYS A 147 -10.85 18.20 11.63
N MET A 148 -11.87 18.54 10.88
CA MET A 148 -11.71 19.21 9.58
C MET A 148 -11.01 20.57 9.73
N SER A 149 -11.42 21.38 10.73
CA SER A 149 -10.77 22.67 11.01
C SER A 149 -9.31 22.49 11.44
N ARG A 150 -9.00 21.52 12.30
CA ARG A 150 -7.63 21.21 12.75
C ARG A 150 -6.76 20.72 11.59
N LEU A 151 -7.30 19.92 10.67
CA LEU A 151 -6.58 19.29 9.58
C LEU A 151 -6.63 20.10 8.27
N ASN A 152 -7.15 21.34 8.29
CA ASN A 152 -7.31 22.19 7.10
C ASN A 152 -8.02 21.48 5.93
N ILE A 153 -9.20 20.89 6.20
CA ILE A 153 -10.04 20.23 5.20
C ILE A 153 -11.25 21.11 4.94
N ASP A 154 -11.45 21.56 3.70
CA ASP A 154 -12.70 22.24 3.29
C ASP A 154 -13.62 21.23 2.61
N TYR A 155 -14.82 20.99 3.21
CA TYR A 155 -15.83 20.09 2.66
C TYR A 155 -16.43 20.58 1.35
N ARG A 156 -16.29 21.88 1.04
CA ARG A 156 -16.83 22.50 -0.18
C ARG A 156 -16.10 21.99 -1.42
N ASP A 157 -14.83 21.63 -1.28
CA ASP A 157 -14.01 21.08 -2.37
C ASP A 157 -14.53 19.73 -2.88
N TYR A 158 -15.41 19.07 -2.10
CA TYR A 158 -15.97 17.75 -2.39
C TYR A 158 -17.47 17.80 -2.70
N ARG A 159 -18.08 18.99 -2.78
CA ARG A 159 -19.44 19.19 -3.27
C ARG A 159 -19.39 19.23 -4.79
N GLU A 160 -19.87 18.17 -5.43
CA GLU A 160 -20.27 18.27 -6.84
C GLU A 160 -21.48 19.21 -6.91
N GLY A 161 -21.40 20.21 -7.81
CA GLY A 161 -22.48 21.09 -8.15
C GLY A 161 -23.69 20.36 -8.75
#